data_e7819c056bfaad4b35e1eb451f439f9f
#
_entry.id   e7819c056bfaad4b35e1eb451f439f9f
#
_cell.length_a   1.000
_cell.length_b   1.000
_cell.length_c   1.000
_cell.angle_alpha   90.00
_cell.angle_beta   90.00
_cell.angle_gamma   90.00
#
_symmetry.space_group_name_H-M   'P 1'
#
loop_
_entity.id
_entity.type
_entity.pdbx_description
1 polymer ?
#
loop_
_entity_poly.entity_id
_entity_poly.type
_entity_poly.pdbx_seq_one_letter_code
_entity_poly.pdbx_strand_id
1 'polypeptide(L)'
;KFCKLSKMLLKNYEIEYEEICIDDDIKIATILNEDPEVVNTVPQIYFNNQRIGGYTELSVYMQPKYDFDKLKEITKVICRNLNKVIDVNFYPTKEGKFSNLKHRPIGIGVQGLADTYFKMRFPFESEEAHNLNKEIFETIYFGALEASMEISKEIGEQLEQDIIDLEDITQSKHSYKADNTYNHFVQDITRQTTKGAYHTFIGSPLSHGKFQFDLWGAKPSDRWDWDSLRENIKTYGVRNSLVTALMPTASTSQILGNNECFEPVTSNIYKRRTQAGEFKLINKYLIRDLKNYGIWSEDIKENIIFHNGSVQYLDIPKELKELYKTV
;
A
#
# COMPACT_ATOMS: atom_id res chain seq x y z
N LYS A 1 25.65 7.48 25.90
CA LYS A 1 24.79 6.43 25.33
C LYS A 1 23.92 7.04 24.23
N PHE A 2 23.12 8.07 24.51
CA PHE A 2 22.17 8.66 23.58
C PHE A 2 22.81 9.36 22.37
N CYS A 3 23.96 10.05 22.54
CA CYS A 3 24.72 10.61 21.41
C CYS A 3 25.11 9.53 20.39
N LYS A 4 25.57 8.36 20.86
CA LYS A 4 25.91 7.25 19.97
C LYS A 4 24.65 6.75 19.19
N LEU A 5 23.51 6.64 19.86
CA LEU A 5 22.27 6.23 19.26
C LEU A 5 21.77 7.24 18.21
N SER A 6 21.87 8.54 18.50
CA SER A 6 21.51 9.60 17.55
C SER A 6 22.36 9.55 16.27
N LYS A 7 23.67 9.40 16.42
CA LYS A 7 24.61 9.26 15.28
C LYS A 7 24.28 8.04 14.43
N MET A 8 23.93 6.94 15.08
CA MET A 8 23.52 5.71 14.37
C MET A 8 22.22 5.89 13.62
N LEU A 9 21.25 6.58 14.24
CA LEU A 9 19.97 6.86 13.60
C LEU A 9 20.15 7.74 12.36
N LEU A 10 20.89 8.87 12.48
CA LEU A 10 21.20 9.73 11.34
C LEU A 10 21.92 8.98 10.22
N LYS A 11 22.88 8.12 10.57
CA LYS A 11 23.56 7.26 9.60
C LYS A 11 22.63 6.27 8.90
N ASN A 12 21.66 5.69 9.61
CA ASN A 12 20.66 4.78 9.04
C ASN A 12 19.80 5.44 7.98
N TYR A 13 19.56 6.74 8.13
CA TYR A 13 18.81 7.55 7.17
C TYR A 13 19.70 8.31 6.18
N GLU A 14 21.02 8.01 6.16
CA GLU A 14 22.01 8.62 5.26
C GLU A 14 22.03 10.16 5.35
N ILE A 15 21.80 10.70 6.55
CA ILE A 15 21.81 12.13 6.81
C ILE A 15 23.21 12.55 7.23
N GLU A 16 23.80 13.47 6.47
CA GLU A 16 25.03 14.16 6.83
C GLU A 16 24.74 15.18 7.96
N TYR A 17 25.62 15.26 8.94
CA TYR A 17 25.48 16.16 10.06
C TYR A 17 26.85 16.71 10.51
N GLU A 18 26.83 17.91 11.07
CA GLU A 18 27.96 18.48 11.77
C GLU A 18 27.86 18.15 13.27
N GLU A 19 28.95 17.71 13.86
CA GLU A 19 29.04 17.41 15.29
C GLU A 19 29.84 18.46 16.02
N ILE A 20 29.21 19.07 17.02
CA ILE A 20 29.89 19.97 17.96
C ILE A 20 30.03 19.24 19.28
N CYS A 21 31.29 18.95 19.65
CA CYS A 21 31.61 18.39 20.97
C CYS A 21 31.66 19.50 21.99
N ILE A 22 30.98 19.29 23.13
CA ILE A 22 30.92 20.25 24.23
C ILE A 22 31.76 19.68 25.35
N ASP A 23 32.82 20.40 25.73
CA ASP A 23 33.62 20.11 26.93
C ASP A 23 32.84 20.51 28.20
N ASP A 24 33.13 19.86 29.32
CA ASP A 24 32.39 20.00 30.59
C ASP A 24 32.32 21.45 31.14
N ASP A 25 33.19 22.33 30.69
CA ASP A 25 33.24 23.74 31.10
C ASP A 25 32.31 24.68 30.32
N ILE A 26 31.69 24.22 29.25
CA ILE A 26 30.82 25.05 28.42
C ILE A 26 29.36 24.65 28.67
N LYS A 27 28.57 25.54 29.24
CA LYS A 27 27.14 25.32 29.41
C LYS A 27 26.47 25.27 28.03
N ILE A 28 25.79 24.19 27.73
CA ILE A 28 25.08 23.94 26.51
C ILE A 28 24.20 25.14 26.08
N ALA A 29 23.49 25.72 27.03
CA ALA A 29 22.63 26.89 26.83
C ALA A 29 23.36 28.12 26.30
N THR A 30 24.63 28.29 26.65
CA THR A 30 25.46 29.45 26.21
C THR A 30 25.80 29.34 24.72
N ILE A 31 25.98 28.13 24.20
CA ILE A 31 26.24 27.88 22.77
C ILE A 31 24.97 28.08 21.93
N LEU A 32 23.86 27.65 22.47
CA LEU A 32 22.59 27.59 21.72
C LEU A 32 21.69 28.82 21.90
N ASN A 33 22.12 29.76 22.80
CA ASN A 33 21.33 30.94 23.14
C ASN A 33 19.90 30.63 23.64
N GLU A 34 19.73 29.47 24.30
CA GLU A 34 18.47 28.97 24.85
C GLU A 34 18.49 28.94 26.39
N ASP A 35 17.33 28.76 27.01
CA ASP A 35 17.16 28.68 28.45
C ASP A 35 17.85 27.42 29.00
N PRO A 36 18.77 27.57 30.00
CA PRO A 36 19.46 26.45 30.63
C PRO A 36 18.54 25.41 31.28
N GLU A 37 17.33 25.78 31.68
CA GLU A 37 16.36 24.84 32.24
C GLU A 37 15.75 23.93 31.19
N VAL A 38 15.76 24.37 29.94
CA VAL A 38 15.19 23.63 28.79
C VAL A 38 16.24 22.72 28.16
N VAL A 39 17.51 23.10 28.21
CA VAL A 39 18.61 22.40 27.52
C VAL A 39 19.67 21.93 28.57
N ASN A 40 19.34 20.83 29.24
CA ASN A 40 20.20 20.27 30.29
C ASN A 40 20.73 18.86 29.98
N THR A 41 20.48 18.35 28.79
CA THR A 41 20.89 16.99 28.37
C THR A 41 21.55 16.97 26.99
N VAL A 42 22.34 15.94 26.74
CA VAL A 42 22.96 15.65 25.44
C VAL A 42 22.49 14.29 24.90
N PRO A 43 22.34 14.15 23.58
CA PRO A 43 22.60 15.11 22.52
C PRO A 43 21.52 16.16 22.40
N GLN A 44 21.82 17.32 21.83
CA GLN A 44 20.89 18.29 21.33
C GLN A 44 20.98 18.32 19.80
N ILE A 45 19.86 18.19 19.11
CA ILE A 45 19.82 17.98 17.69
C ILE A 45 18.99 19.07 17.03
N TYR A 46 19.50 19.61 15.92
CA TYR A 46 18.88 20.68 15.16
C TYR A 46 18.79 20.28 13.69
N PHE A 47 17.67 20.60 13.04
CA PHE A 47 17.50 20.56 11.58
C PHE A 47 17.20 21.97 11.08
N ASN A 48 18.01 22.47 10.15
CA ASN A 48 17.85 23.81 9.57
C ASN A 48 17.65 24.90 10.65
N ASN A 49 18.49 24.89 11.69
CA ASN A 49 18.43 25.78 12.85
C ASN A 49 17.17 25.64 13.74
N GLN A 50 16.32 24.66 13.48
CA GLN A 50 15.19 24.34 14.34
C GLN A 50 15.58 23.20 15.29
N ARG A 51 15.40 23.42 16.59
CA ARG A 51 15.67 22.40 17.61
C ARG A 51 14.67 21.25 17.49
N ILE A 52 15.18 20.03 17.43
CA ILE A 52 14.38 18.80 17.49
C ILE A 52 14.32 18.28 18.93
N GLY A 53 15.42 18.33 19.67
CA GLY A 53 15.56 17.82 21.03
C GLY A 53 16.67 16.80 21.17
N GLY A 54 16.46 15.79 22.02
CA GLY A 54 17.41 14.70 22.24
C GLY A 54 17.18 13.52 21.26
N TYR A 55 17.67 12.33 21.65
CA TYR A 55 17.54 11.12 20.87
C TYR A 55 16.07 10.67 20.70
N THR A 56 15.28 10.82 21.74
CA THR A 56 13.86 10.40 21.72
C THR A 56 13.08 11.20 20.69
N GLU A 57 13.21 12.52 20.74
CA GLU A 57 12.55 13.44 19.81
C GLU A 57 13.07 13.22 18.37
N LEU A 58 14.39 13.01 18.20
CA LEU A 58 14.97 12.65 16.93
C LEU A 58 14.36 11.35 16.38
N SER A 59 14.20 10.34 17.22
CA SER A 59 13.67 9.05 16.78
C SER A 59 12.22 9.17 16.26
N VAL A 60 11.42 10.01 16.92
CA VAL A 60 10.05 10.32 16.48
C VAL A 60 10.06 11.17 15.20
N TYR A 61 10.92 12.19 15.15
CA TYR A 61 11.05 13.06 13.97
C TYR A 61 11.48 12.30 12.71
N MET A 62 12.39 11.34 12.87
CA MET A 62 12.94 10.51 11.79
C MET A 62 12.07 9.30 11.46
N GLN A 63 11.01 9.05 12.20
CA GLN A 63 10.14 7.93 11.94
C GLN A 63 9.50 8.09 10.55
N PRO A 64 9.64 7.12 9.66
CA PRO A 64 9.04 7.19 8.34
C PRO A 64 7.52 7.35 8.44
N LYS A 65 6.97 8.23 7.63
CA LYS A 65 5.51 8.35 7.48
C LYS A 65 5.09 7.55 6.26
N TYR A 66 4.03 6.76 6.41
CA TYR A 66 3.46 6.03 5.29
C TYR A 66 2.60 6.98 4.45
N ASP A 67 2.82 6.98 3.14
CA ASP A 67 2.12 7.86 2.20
C ASP A 67 0.86 7.16 1.67
N PHE A 68 -0.24 7.32 2.38
CA PHE A 68 -1.53 6.74 2.02
C PHE A 68 -2.16 7.42 0.80
N ASP A 69 -1.94 8.71 0.59
CA ASP A 69 -2.45 9.43 -0.57
C ASP A 69 -1.82 8.87 -1.84
N LYS A 70 -0.49 8.64 -1.81
CA LYS A 70 0.21 8.00 -2.91
C LYS A 70 -0.24 6.56 -3.15
N LEU A 71 -0.50 5.80 -2.08
CA LEU A 71 -1.03 4.45 -2.19
C LEU A 71 -2.41 4.46 -2.87
N LYS A 72 -3.30 5.38 -2.50
CA LYS A 72 -4.61 5.55 -3.14
C LYS A 72 -4.48 5.88 -4.63
N GLU A 73 -3.64 6.85 -4.98
CA GLU A 73 -3.40 7.23 -6.37
C GLU A 73 -2.91 6.06 -7.22
N ILE A 74 -1.90 5.33 -6.73
CA ILE A 74 -1.37 4.15 -7.42
C ILE A 74 -2.45 3.08 -7.58
N THR A 75 -3.25 2.85 -6.55
CA THR A 75 -4.36 1.89 -6.60
C THR A 75 -5.38 2.26 -7.68
N LYS A 76 -5.72 3.53 -7.82
CA LYS A 76 -6.62 4.03 -8.88
C LYS A 76 -6.03 3.77 -10.27
N VAL A 77 -4.75 4.03 -10.46
CA VAL A 77 -4.04 3.75 -11.73
C VAL A 77 -4.06 2.25 -12.05
N ILE A 78 -3.79 1.39 -11.06
CA ILE A 78 -3.82 -0.07 -11.24
C ILE A 78 -5.23 -0.53 -11.61
N CYS A 79 -6.27 -0.03 -10.96
CA CYS A 79 -7.65 -0.36 -11.27
C CYS A 79 -8.00 -0.02 -12.74
N ARG A 80 -7.62 1.16 -13.22
CA ARG A 80 -7.82 1.57 -14.62
C ARG A 80 -7.05 0.68 -15.60
N ASN A 81 -5.80 0.34 -15.30
CA ASN A 81 -4.96 -0.53 -16.12
C ASN A 81 -5.54 -1.96 -16.20
N LEU A 82 -6.00 -2.52 -15.08
CA LEU A 82 -6.61 -3.86 -15.05
C LEU A 82 -7.93 -3.90 -15.83
N ASN A 83 -8.73 -2.83 -15.80
CA ASN A 83 -9.92 -2.73 -16.65
C ASN A 83 -9.56 -2.77 -18.13
N LYS A 84 -8.50 -2.05 -18.53
CA LYS A 84 -8.00 -2.09 -19.91
C LYS A 84 -7.48 -3.49 -20.30
N VAL A 85 -6.83 -4.20 -19.38
CA VAL A 85 -6.41 -5.59 -19.59
C VAL A 85 -7.60 -6.48 -19.89
N ILE A 86 -8.72 -6.36 -19.14
CA ILE A 86 -9.94 -7.11 -19.42
C ILE A 86 -10.44 -6.88 -20.86
N ASP A 87 -10.38 -5.64 -21.35
CA ASP A 87 -10.88 -5.27 -22.68
C ASP A 87 -10.01 -5.78 -23.82
N VAL A 88 -8.68 -5.80 -23.64
CA VAL A 88 -7.71 -6.14 -24.72
C VAL A 88 -7.18 -7.56 -24.63
N ASN A 89 -7.50 -8.30 -23.58
CA ASN A 89 -6.97 -9.64 -23.35
C ASN A 89 -7.47 -10.66 -24.36
N PHE A 90 -6.64 -11.65 -24.65
CA PHE A 90 -7.07 -12.84 -25.40
C PHE A 90 -7.80 -13.81 -24.47
N TYR A 91 -8.98 -14.24 -24.89
CA TYR A 91 -9.80 -15.20 -24.18
C TYR A 91 -9.84 -16.54 -24.94
N PRO A 92 -9.32 -17.63 -24.36
CA PRO A 92 -9.25 -18.92 -25.06
C PRO A 92 -10.62 -19.56 -25.30
N THR A 93 -11.63 -19.20 -24.48
CA THR A 93 -13.01 -19.71 -24.61
C THR A 93 -14.03 -18.58 -24.64
N LYS A 94 -15.17 -18.81 -25.29
CA LYS A 94 -16.27 -17.84 -25.34
C LYS A 94 -16.90 -17.61 -23.96
N GLU A 95 -16.99 -18.66 -23.16
CA GLU A 95 -17.54 -18.63 -21.80
C GLU A 95 -16.67 -17.79 -20.88
N GLY A 96 -15.36 -17.96 -20.98
CA GLY A 96 -14.39 -17.14 -20.24
C GLY A 96 -14.48 -15.66 -20.61
N LYS A 97 -14.56 -15.36 -21.91
CA LYS A 97 -14.77 -13.99 -22.40
C LYS A 97 -16.09 -13.41 -21.87
N PHE A 98 -17.18 -14.15 -21.99
CA PHE A 98 -18.50 -13.70 -21.54
C PHE A 98 -18.50 -13.40 -20.05
N SER A 99 -17.97 -14.31 -19.22
CA SER A 99 -17.91 -14.15 -17.76
C SER A 99 -17.07 -12.93 -17.36
N ASN A 100 -15.88 -12.78 -17.96
CA ASN A 100 -14.99 -11.65 -17.65
C ASN A 100 -15.60 -10.29 -18.07
N LEU A 101 -16.19 -10.20 -19.25
CA LEU A 101 -16.81 -8.95 -19.69
C LEU A 101 -18.09 -8.62 -18.91
N LYS A 102 -18.85 -9.64 -18.48
CA LYS A 102 -20.08 -9.48 -17.71
C LYS A 102 -19.83 -8.98 -16.30
N HIS A 103 -18.84 -9.53 -15.61
CA HIS A 103 -18.60 -9.27 -14.19
C HIS A 103 -17.37 -8.39 -13.93
N ARG A 104 -16.41 -8.35 -14.86
CA ARG A 104 -15.18 -7.56 -14.81
C ARG A 104 -14.43 -7.65 -13.46
N PRO A 105 -14.21 -8.87 -12.91
CA PRO A 105 -13.50 -9.00 -11.65
C PRO A 105 -12.03 -8.64 -11.83
N ILE A 106 -11.49 -7.87 -10.89
CA ILE A 106 -10.06 -7.60 -10.76
C ILE A 106 -9.60 -7.96 -9.35
N GLY A 107 -8.30 -8.14 -9.17
CA GLY A 107 -7.71 -8.44 -7.87
C GLY A 107 -6.47 -7.58 -7.65
N ILE A 108 -6.58 -6.55 -6.82
CA ILE A 108 -5.47 -5.72 -6.39
C ILE A 108 -5.02 -6.22 -5.03
N GLY A 109 -3.75 -6.59 -4.91
CA GLY A 109 -3.14 -7.09 -3.69
C GLY A 109 -1.82 -6.39 -3.40
N VAL A 110 -1.10 -6.87 -2.39
CA VAL A 110 0.17 -6.31 -1.93
C VAL A 110 1.30 -7.33 -2.03
N GLN A 111 2.52 -6.84 -2.04
CA GLN A 111 3.74 -7.58 -1.77
C GLN A 111 4.69 -6.69 -0.98
N GLY A 112 5.55 -7.28 -0.15
CA GLY A 112 6.52 -6.54 0.65
C GLY A 112 5.91 -5.85 1.88
N LEU A 113 4.83 -6.39 2.47
CA LEU A 113 4.27 -5.85 3.70
C LEU A 113 5.29 -5.96 4.85
N ALA A 114 5.98 -7.10 4.98
CA ALA A 114 7.05 -7.27 5.96
C ALA A 114 8.21 -6.29 5.73
N ASP A 115 8.59 -6.04 4.46
CA ASP A 115 9.61 -5.02 4.12
C ASP A 115 9.17 -3.60 4.56
N THR A 116 7.88 -3.30 4.43
CA THR A 116 7.30 -2.04 4.91
C THR A 116 7.47 -1.92 6.42
N TYR A 117 7.16 -2.97 7.16
CA TYR A 117 7.34 -2.96 8.62
C TYR A 117 8.80 -2.80 9.03
N PHE A 118 9.76 -3.45 8.36
CA PHE A 118 11.18 -3.22 8.62
C PHE A 118 11.58 -1.76 8.39
N LYS A 119 11.07 -1.13 7.33
CA LYS A 119 11.33 0.30 7.05
C LYS A 119 10.68 1.21 8.09
N MET A 120 9.46 0.89 8.51
CA MET A 120 8.73 1.63 9.55
C MET A 120 9.26 1.34 10.97
N ARG A 121 10.16 0.37 11.13
CA ARG A 121 10.67 -0.08 12.43
C ARG A 121 9.61 -0.67 13.35
N PHE A 122 8.60 -1.29 12.76
CA PHE A 122 7.50 -1.96 13.47
C PHE A 122 7.74 -3.47 13.51
N PRO A 123 7.89 -4.09 14.68
CA PRO A 123 7.83 -5.54 14.80
C PRO A 123 6.53 -6.08 14.20
N PHE A 124 6.58 -7.21 13.52
CA PHE A 124 5.42 -7.74 12.77
C PHE A 124 4.18 -7.97 13.67
N GLU A 125 4.40 -8.32 14.92
CA GLU A 125 3.33 -8.58 15.91
C GLU A 125 2.93 -7.32 16.71
N SER A 126 3.50 -6.14 16.40
CA SER A 126 3.22 -4.91 17.14
C SER A 126 1.86 -4.31 16.80
N GLU A 127 1.32 -3.50 17.71
CA GLU A 127 0.07 -2.80 17.50
C GLU A 127 0.19 -1.77 16.37
N GLU A 128 1.36 -1.14 16.23
CA GLU A 128 1.67 -0.20 15.14
C GLU A 128 1.62 -0.90 13.78
N ALA A 129 2.19 -2.10 13.66
CA ALA A 129 2.11 -2.90 12.44
C ALA A 129 0.67 -3.30 12.13
N HIS A 130 -0.10 -3.70 13.15
CA HIS A 130 -1.51 -4.05 13.00
C HIS A 130 -2.37 -2.85 12.53
N ASN A 131 -2.15 -1.66 13.09
CA ASN A 131 -2.87 -0.47 12.70
C ASN A 131 -2.48 -0.03 11.27
N LEU A 132 -1.18 -0.03 10.95
CA LEU A 132 -0.70 0.25 9.60
C LEU A 132 -1.29 -0.73 8.56
N ASN A 133 -1.40 -2.02 8.91
CA ASN A 133 -2.05 -3.02 8.07
C ASN A 133 -3.49 -2.65 7.73
N LYS A 134 -4.29 -2.31 8.74
CA LYS A 134 -5.69 -1.90 8.54
C LYS A 134 -5.77 -0.71 7.58
N GLU A 135 -4.97 0.33 7.82
CA GLU A 135 -4.98 1.55 7.03
C GLU A 135 -4.51 1.32 5.58
N ILE A 136 -3.51 0.44 5.35
CA ILE A 136 -3.07 0.06 4.00
C ILE A 136 -4.20 -0.61 3.22
N PHE A 137 -4.84 -1.64 3.80
CA PHE A 137 -5.89 -2.37 3.10
C PHE A 137 -7.17 -1.57 2.95
N GLU A 138 -7.51 -0.73 3.92
CA GLU A 138 -8.59 0.24 3.81
C GLU A 138 -8.36 1.20 2.63
N THR A 139 -7.14 1.75 2.51
CA THR A 139 -6.77 2.68 1.44
C THR A 139 -6.85 2.03 0.06
N ILE A 140 -6.35 0.78 -0.07
CA ILE A 140 -6.45 0.03 -1.32
C ILE A 140 -7.90 -0.23 -1.69
N TYR A 141 -8.72 -0.64 -0.73
CA TYR A 141 -10.13 -0.93 -0.99
C TYR A 141 -10.89 0.34 -1.39
N PHE A 142 -10.67 1.45 -0.67
CA PHE A 142 -11.25 2.75 -1.01
C PHE A 142 -10.85 3.21 -2.41
N GLY A 143 -9.54 3.27 -2.71
CA GLY A 143 -9.03 3.75 -4.00
C GLY A 143 -9.48 2.88 -5.17
N ALA A 144 -9.57 1.56 -4.98
CA ALA A 144 -10.05 0.64 -6.00
C ALA A 144 -11.55 0.82 -6.29
N LEU A 145 -12.39 0.99 -5.26
CA LEU A 145 -13.82 1.26 -5.42
C LEU A 145 -14.07 2.65 -6.02
N GLU A 146 -13.35 3.67 -5.56
CA GLU A 146 -13.43 5.03 -6.10
C GLU A 146 -13.12 5.03 -7.60
N ALA A 147 -12.01 4.41 -8.03
CA ALA A 147 -11.66 4.31 -9.44
C ALA A 147 -12.67 3.49 -10.24
N SER A 148 -13.18 2.39 -9.67
CA SER A 148 -14.18 1.55 -10.32
C SER A 148 -15.52 2.29 -10.51
N MET A 149 -15.90 3.14 -9.56
CA MET A 149 -17.06 4.02 -9.64
C MET A 149 -16.85 5.11 -10.69
N GLU A 150 -15.69 5.78 -10.69
CA GLU A 150 -15.34 6.80 -11.69
C GLU A 150 -15.40 6.24 -13.12
N ILE A 151 -14.83 5.05 -13.37
CA ILE A 151 -14.89 4.39 -14.67
C ILE A 151 -16.35 4.09 -15.06
N SER A 152 -17.17 3.64 -14.10
CA SER A 152 -18.59 3.38 -14.34
C SER A 152 -19.32 4.67 -14.72
N LYS A 153 -19.08 5.76 -14.02
CA LYS A 153 -19.62 7.09 -14.30
C LYS A 153 -19.22 7.57 -15.70
N GLU A 154 -17.92 7.57 -16.01
CA GLU A 154 -17.37 8.00 -17.31
C GLU A 154 -18.02 7.25 -18.47
N ILE A 155 -18.16 5.92 -18.36
CA ILE A 155 -18.80 5.09 -19.39
C ILE A 155 -20.31 5.38 -19.48
N GLY A 156 -20.99 5.57 -18.35
CA GLY A 156 -22.40 5.91 -18.33
C GLY A 156 -22.71 7.23 -19.02
N GLU A 157 -21.91 8.25 -18.74
CA GLU A 157 -22.01 9.58 -19.37
C GLU A 157 -21.73 9.53 -20.88
N GLN A 158 -20.72 8.76 -21.32
CA GLN A 158 -20.44 8.56 -22.74
C GLN A 158 -21.61 7.86 -23.46
N LEU A 159 -22.16 6.81 -22.86
CA LEU A 159 -23.31 6.11 -23.43
C LEU A 159 -24.55 7.01 -23.54
N GLU A 160 -24.78 7.94 -22.60
CA GLU A 160 -25.85 8.92 -22.67
C GLU A 160 -25.64 9.88 -23.85
N GLN A 161 -24.43 10.37 -24.03
CA GLN A 161 -24.09 11.26 -25.14
C GLN A 161 -24.25 10.53 -26.49
N ASP A 162 -23.75 9.28 -26.60
CA ASP A 162 -23.87 8.49 -27.81
C ASP A 162 -25.36 8.25 -28.21
N ILE A 163 -26.26 8.10 -27.22
CA ILE A 163 -27.70 7.96 -27.46
C ILE A 163 -28.30 9.27 -27.98
N ILE A 164 -27.97 10.42 -27.36
CA ILE A 164 -28.43 11.74 -27.79
C ILE A 164 -27.99 12.00 -29.23
N ASP A 165 -26.71 11.75 -29.53
CA ASP A 165 -26.16 11.94 -30.88
C ASP A 165 -26.85 11.07 -31.92
N LEU A 166 -27.22 9.84 -31.57
CA LEU A 166 -27.99 8.92 -32.44
C LEU A 166 -29.41 9.37 -32.65
N GLU A 167 -30.09 9.90 -31.60
CA GLU A 167 -31.46 10.45 -31.71
C GLU A 167 -31.48 11.68 -32.60
N ASP A 168 -30.50 12.59 -32.50
CA ASP A 168 -30.37 13.78 -33.34
C ASP A 168 -30.14 13.39 -34.82
N ILE A 169 -29.29 12.38 -35.08
CA ILE A 169 -29.07 11.84 -36.45
C ILE A 169 -30.33 11.21 -37.00
N THR A 170 -31.09 10.49 -36.17
CA THR A 170 -32.35 9.84 -36.65
C THR A 170 -33.45 10.85 -36.89
N GLN A 171 -33.57 11.91 -36.11
CA GLN A 171 -34.52 12.98 -36.32
C GLN A 171 -34.18 13.82 -37.57
N SER A 172 -32.90 13.99 -37.91
CA SER A 172 -32.47 14.75 -39.09
C SER A 172 -32.62 14.02 -40.41
N LYS A 173 -32.74 12.69 -40.39
CA LYS A 173 -32.98 11.85 -41.58
C LYS A 173 -34.41 11.37 -41.59
N HIS A 174 -35.29 12.15 -42.23
CA HIS A 174 -36.62 11.69 -42.62
C HIS A 174 -36.51 10.39 -43.41
N SER A 175 -37.13 9.31 -42.86
CA SER A 175 -37.31 8.04 -43.55
C SER A 175 -36.23 6.97 -43.42
N TYR A 176 -36.02 6.44 -42.24
CA TYR A 176 -35.66 5.01 -42.09
C TYR A 176 -36.54 4.41 -41.01
N LYS A 177 -37.26 3.30 -41.35
CA LYS A 177 -37.93 2.46 -40.37
C LYS A 177 -36.86 1.95 -39.41
N ALA A 178 -36.87 2.44 -38.17
CA ALA A 178 -35.97 1.97 -37.13
C ALA A 178 -36.12 0.46 -36.97
N ASP A 179 -35.05 -0.28 -37.21
CA ASP A 179 -35.02 -1.72 -37.02
C ASP A 179 -35.33 -2.02 -35.54
N ASN A 180 -36.15 -3.06 -35.29
CA ASN A 180 -36.48 -3.48 -33.92
C ASN A 180 -35.28 -3.75 -33.03
N THR A 181 -34.11 -4.04 -33.60
CA THR A 181 -32.85 -4.25 -32.93
C THR A 181 -32.33 -2.98 -32.23
N TYR A 182 -32.47 -1.80 -32.87
CA TYR A 182 -32.11 -0.51 -32.30
C TYR A 182 -32.99 -0.14 -31.10
N ASN A 183 -34.30 -0.30 -31.24
CA ASN A 183 -35.25 -0.03 -30.17
C ASN A 183 -35.03 -0.95 -28.94
N HIS A 184 -34.67 -2.21 -29.16
CA HIS A 184 -34.31 -3.15 -28.08
C HIS A 184 -33.00 -2.72 -27.37
N PHE A 185 -32.00 -2.31 -28.13
CA PHE A 185 -30.70 -1.86 -27.58
C PHE A 185 -30.89 -0.60 -26.76
N VAL A 186 -31.61 0.40 -27.23
CA VAL A 186 -31.90 1.64 -26.50
C VAL A 186 -32.75 1.36 -25.25
N GLN A 187 -33.76 0.49 -25.32
CA GLN A 187 -34.58 0.11 -24.18
C GLN A 187 -33.78 -0.66 -23.10
N ASP A 188 -32.85 -1.51 -23.48
CA ASP A 188 -32.00 -2.23 -22.52
C ASP A 188 -30.99 -1.30 -21.80
N ILE A 189 -30.46 -0.33 -22.52
CA ILE A 189 -29.56 0.68 -21.92
C ILE A 189 -30.30 1.66 -21.02
N THR A 190 -31.50 2.13 -21.44
CA THR A 190 -32.30 3.08 -20.66
C THR A 190 -32.94 2.48 -19.41
N ARG A 191 -33.06 1.16 -19.33
CA ARG A 191 -33.60 0.45 -18.16
C ARG A 191 -32.57 0.31 -17.03
N GLN A 192 -31.27 0.48 -17.30
CA GLN A 192 -30.24 0.40 -16.27
C GLN A 192 -29.94 1.81 -15.73
N THR A 193 -30.30 2.05 -14.49
CA THR A 193 -29.98 3.31 -13.77
C THR A 193 -28.47 3.51 -13.56
N THR A 194 -27.65 2.46 -13.75
CA THR A 194 -26.20 2.47 -13.60
C THR A 194 -25.52 1.94 -14.87
N LYS A 195 -25.61 2.72 -15.94
CA LYS A 195 -25.26 2.32 -17.34
C LYS A 195 -23.82 1.84 -17.54
N GLY A 196 -22.86 2.36 -16.76
CA GLY A 196 -21.45 1.97 -16.87
C GLY A 196 -21.01 0.85 -15.92
N ALA A 197 -21.88 0.41 -15.00
CA ALA A 197 -21.56 -0.61 -14.02
C ALA A 197 -21.39 -2.02 -14.66
N TYR A 198 -20.83 -2.96 -13.90
CA TYR A 198 -20.84 -4.35 -14.34
C TYR A 198 -22.27 -4.91 -14.40
N HIS A 199 -22.50 -5.85 -15.28
CA HIS A 199 -23.86 -6.24 -15.70
C HIS A 199 -24.80 -6.68 -14.57
N THR A 200 -24.27 -7.29 -13.51
CA THR A 200 -25.08 -7.79 -12.37
C THR A 200 -24.91 -6.93 -11.12
N PHE A 201 -24.65 -5.63 -11.29
CA PHE A 201 -24.47 -4.69 -10.18
C PHE A 201 -25.74 -4.56 -9.34
N ILE A 202 -26.90 -4.41 -9.99
CA ILE A 202 -28.18 -4.27 -9.30
C ILE A 202 -28.49 -5.54 -8.51
N GLY A 203 -28.85 -5.38 -7.23
CA GLY A 203 -29.04 -6.45 -6.27
C GLY A 203 -27.78 -6.91 -5.54
N SER A 204 -26.60 -6.38 -5.90
CA SER A 204 -25.37 -6.63 -5.16
C SER A 204 -25.34 -5.84 -3.83
N PRO A 205 -24.51 -6.24 -2.85
CA PRO A 205 -24.35 -5.47 -1.62
C PRO A 205 -23.98 -3.99 -1.87
N LEU A 206 -23.08 -3.72 -2.84
CA LEU A 206 -22.68 -2.37 -3.21
C LEU A 206 -23.84 -1.53 -3.79
N SER A 207 -24.77 -2.14 -4.54
CA SER A 207 -25.95 -1.42 -5.03
C SER A 207 -26.90 -0.98 -3.89
N HIS A 208 -26.81 -1.64 -2.75
CA HIS A 208 -27.49 -1.26 -1.52
C HIS A 208 -26.61 -0.40 -0.59
N GLY A 209 -25.46 0.07 -1.07
CA GLY A 209 -24.52 0.87 -0.31
C GLY A 209 -23.83 0.11 0.83
N LYS A 210 -23.72 -1.22 0.74
CA LYS A 210 -23.03 -2.03 1.74
C LYS A 210 -21.64 -2.40 1.27
N PHE A 211 -20.64 -1.88 1.97
CA PHE A 211 -19.24 -2.25 1.77
C PHE A 211 -18.90 -3.55 2.51
N GLN A 212 -17.72 -4.10 2.23
CA GLN A 212 -17.28 -5.34 2.85
C GLN A 212 -17.16 -5.22 4.38
N PHE A 213 -16.69 -4.08 4.88
CA PHE A 213 -16.59 -3.83 6.33
C PHE A 213 -17.98 -3.73 7.01
N ASP A 214 -19.01 -3.23 6.31
CA ASP A 214 -20.39 -3.23 6.83
C ASP A 214 -20.89 -4.67 7.03
N LEU A 215 -20.54 -5.58 6.09
CA LEU A 215 -20.92 -6.99 6.18
C LEU A 215 -20.19 -7.72 7.32
N TRP A 216 -19.01 -7.25 7.71
CA TRP A 216 -18.21 -7.82 8.79
C TRP A 216 -18.47 -7.15 10.15
N GLY A 217 -19.26 -6.08 10.20
CA GLY A 217 -19.50 -5.29 11.39
C GLY A 217 -18.25 -4.52 11.86
N ALA A 218 -17.30 -4.27 10.95
CA ALA A 218 -16.11 -3.47 11.20
C ALA A 218 -16.36 -1.99 10.88
N LYS A 219 -15.59 -1.09 11.52
CA LYS A 219 -15.61 0.34 11.22
C LYS A 219 -14.35 0.73 10.47
N PRO A 220 -14.48 1.47 9.35
CA PRO A 220 -13.33 2.10 8.70
C PRO A 220 -12.79 3.25 9.55
N SER A 221 -11.61 3.75 9.20
CA SER A 221 -11.08 4.98 9.79
C SER A 221 -11.77 6.22 9.21
N ASP A 222 -11.52 7.38 9.82
CA ASP A 222 -12.00 8.68 9.32
C ASP A 222 -11.07 9.25 8.22
N ARG A 223 -10.12 8.47 7.69
CA ARG A 223 -9.16 8.92 6.68
C ARG A 223 -9.82 9.23 5.34
N TRP A 224 -10.79 8.43 4.93
CA TRP A 224 -11.46 8.52 3.63
C TRP A 224 -12.94 8.82 3.78
N ASP A 225 -13.50 9.59 2.84
CA ASP A 225 -14.92 9.91 2.82
C ASP A 225 -15.75 8.75 2.25
N TRP A 226 -16.00 7.76 3.10
CA TRP A 226 -16.79 6.57 2.79
C TRP A 226 -18.26 6.89 2.48
N ASP A 227 -18.80 7.94 3.10
CA ASP A 227 -20.20 8.30 2.91
C ASP A 227 -20.43 8.88 1.52
N SER A 228 -19.60 9.82 1.08
CA SER A 228 -19.65 10.34 -0.29
C SER A 228 -19.42 9.23 -1.33
N LEU A 229 -18.47 8.32 -1.09
CA LEU A 229 -18.25 7.19 -1.98
C LEU A 229 -19.47 6.26 -2.05
N ARG A 230 -20.15 6.01 -0.92
CA ARG A 230 -21.37 5.20 -0.82
C ARG A 230 -22.48 5.76 -1.71
N GLU A 231 -22.75 7.05 -1.60
CA GLU A 231 -23.79 7.70 -2.39
C GLU A 231 -23.42 7.73 -3.90
N ASN A 232 -22.19 7.99 -4.23
CA ASN A 232 -21.70 7.94 -5.61
C ASN A 232 -21.83 6.52 -6.20
N ILE A 233 -21.50 5.47 -5.45
CA ILE A 233 -21.66 4.07 -5.89
C ILE A 233 -23.13 3.73 -6.12
N LYS A 234 -24.03 4.16 -5.25
CA LYS A 234 -25.48 3.94 -5.47
C LYS A 234 -25.97 4.62 -6.75
N THR A 235 -25.42 5.80 -7.05
CA THR A 235 -25.83 6.63 -8.19
C THR A 235 -25.24 6.11 -9.50
N TYR A 236 -23.94 5.86 -9.54
CA TYR A 236 -23.21 5.54 -10.79
C TYR A 236 -22.85 4.06 -10.94
N GLY A 237 -22.98 3.27 -9.88
CA GLY A 237 -22.49 1.90 -9.82
C GLY A 237 -20.98 1.79 -9.77
N VAL A 238 -20.46 0.57 -9.89
CA VAL A 238 -19.03 0.28 -10.02
C VAL A 238 -18.77 -0.59 -11.24
N ARG A 239 -17.65 -0.37 -11.91
CA ARG A 239 -17.28 -1.10 -13.14
C ARG A 239 -16.91 -2.56 -12.86
N ASN A 240 -16.43 -2.88 -11.66
CA ASN A 240 -15.86 -4.18 -11.30
C ASN A 240 -16.67 -4.84 -10.19
N SER A 241 -16.98 -6.13 -10.34
CA SER A 241 -17.69 -6.91 -9.33
C SER A 241 -16.82 -7.23 -8.11
N LEU A 242 -15.52 -7.37 -8.30
CA LEU A 242 -14.49 -7.58 -7.27
C LEU A 242 -13.32 -6.66 -7.58
N VAL A 243 -12.65 -6.13 -6.54
CA VAL A 243 -11.56 -5.16 -6.72
C VAL A 243 -10.27 -5.57 -6.02
N THR A 244 -10.33 -6.34 -4.94
CA THR A 244 -9.14 -6.74 -4.16
C THR A 244 -8.99 -8.25 -4.08
N ALA A 245 -7.75 -8.73 -4.15
CA ALA A 245 -7.39 -10.11 -3.90
C ALA A 245 -5.93 -10.18 -3.44
N LEU A 246 -5.64 -11.05 -2.47
CA LEU A 246 -4.29 -11.25 -1.95
C LEU A 246 -3.67 -12.48 -2.63
N MET A 247 -2.87 -12.22 -3.66
CA MET A 247 -2.15 -13.25 -4.41
C MET A 247 -0.82 -13.58 -3.72
N PRO A 248 -0.27 -14.82 -3.88
CA PRO A 248 1.01 -15.22 -3.29
C PRO A 248 2.22 -14.41 -3.75
N THR A 249 2.21 -13.79 -4.92
CA THR A 249 3.27 -12.96 -5.51
C THR A 249 4.66 -13.62 -5.62
N ALA A 250 4.71 -14.95 -5.67
CA ALA A 250 5.94 -15.76 -5.58
C ALA A 250 7.05 -15.38 -6.58
N SER A 251 6.70 -14.96 -7.80
CA SER A 251 7.66 -14.54 -8.82
C SER A 251 7.92 -13.03 -8.81
N THR A 252 6.86 -12.23 -8.70
CA THR A 252 6.96 -10.76 -8.76
C THR A 252 7.69 -10.17 -7.55
N SER A 253 7.49 -10.73 -6.37
CA SER A 253 8.23 -10.34 -5.16
C SER A 253 9.73 -10.57 -5.31
N GLN A 254 10.14 -11.64 -5.95
CA GLN A 254 11.56 -11.93 -6.21
C GLN A 254 12.17 -10.96 -7.23
N ILE A 255 11.43 -10.62 -8.29
CA ILE A 255 11.88 -9.65 -9.30
C ILE A 255 12.10 -8.28 -8.65
N LEU A 256 11.22 -7.87 -7.75
CA LEU A 256 11.29 -6.57 -7.07
C LEU A 256 12.15 -6.59 -5.80
N GLY A 257 12.60 -7.78 -5.35
CA GLY A 257 13.48 -7.95 -4.20
C GLY A 257 12.85 -7.62 -2.86
N ASN A 258 11.57 -7.96 -2.69
CA ASN A 258 10.84 -7.85 -1.44
C ASN A 258 10.21 -9.18 -1.02
N ASN A 259 9.63 -9.24 0.18
CA ASN A 259 8.96 -10.43 0.69
C ASN A 259 7.63 -10.68 -0.03
N GLU A 260 7.16 -11.91 0.02
CA GLU A 260 5.95 -12.34 -0.68
C GLU A 260 4.70 -11.78 0.01
N CYS A 261 3.76 -11.25 -0.78
CA CYS A 261 2.43 -10.83 -0.36
C CYS A 261 2.43 -10.04 0.97
N PHE A 262 1.61 -10.47 1.92
CA PHE A 262 1.51 -9.94 3.28
C PHE A 262 2.19 -10.84 4.34
N GLU A 263 2.98 -11.81 3.90
CA GLU A 263 3.52 -12.84 4.78
C GLU A 263 4.68 -12.31 5.65
N PRO A 264 4.82 -12.84 6.88
CA PRO A 264 5.99 -12.58 7.70
C PRO A 264 7.23 -13.23 7.09
N VAL A 265 8.40 -12.81 7.54
CA VAL A 265 9.67 -13.43 7.15
C VAL A 265 9.87 -14.74 7.92
N THR A 266 9.93 -15.85 7.19
CA THR A 266 10.10 -17.19 7.79
C THR A 266 11.53 -17.47 8.21
N SER A 267 12.52 -16.82 7.58
CA SER A 267 13.94 -16.94 7.92
C SER A 267 14.71 -15.71 7.44
N ASN A 268 15.60 -15.17 8.27
CA ASN A 268 16.46 -14.05 7.87
C ASN A 268 17.59 -14.44 6.93
N ILE A 269 17.88 -15.74 6.80
CA ILE A 269 18.82 -16.29 5.83
C ILE A 269 18.32 -17.65 5.35
N TYR A 270 18.19 -17.81 4.04
CA TYR A 270 17.72 -19.06 3.46
C TYR A 270 18.35 -19.34 2.10
N LYS A 271 18.28 -20.60 1.69
CA LYS A 271 18.71 -21.03 0.37
C LYS A 271 17.50 -21.12 -0.55
N ARG A 272 17.64 -20.52 -1.73
CA ARG A 272 16.66 -20.67 -2.80
C ARG A 272 17.25 -21.45 -3.95
N ARG A 273 16.59 -22.53 -4.34
CA ARG A 273 16.94 -23.32 -5.49
C ARG A 273 16.09 -22.92 -6.69
N THR A 274 16.73 -22.59 -7.79
CA THR A 274 16.10 -22.26 -9.08
C THR A 274 16.73 -23.11 -10.18
N GLN A 275 16.19 -23.04 -11.39
CA GLN A 275 16.83 -23.69 -12.55
C GLN A 275 18.24 -23.15 -12.85
N ALA A 276 18.51 -21.90 -12.49
CA ALA A 276 19.81 -21.25 -12.68
C ALA A 276 20.83 -21.57 -11.59
N GLY A 277 20.43 -22.28 -10.51
CA GLY A 277 21.32 -22.64 -9.41
C GLY A 277 20.73 -22.44 -8.03
N GLU A 278 21.60 -22.55 -7.01
CA GLU A 278 21.27 -22.35 -5.62
C GLU A 278 21.82 -21.01 -5.14
N PHE A 279 20.95 -20.16 -4.59
CA PHE A 279 21.26 -18.81 -4.11
C PHE A 279 21.03 -18.74 -2.60
N LYS A 280 21.96 -18.11 -1.89
CA LYS A 280 21.78 -17.73 -0.48
C LYS A 280 21.18 -16.33 -0.44
N LEU A 281 20.03 -16.21 0.15
CA LEU A 281 19.32 -14.96 0.35
C LEU A 281 19.37 -14.59 1.83
N ILE A 282 19.57 -13.32 2.11
CA ILE A 282 19.62 -12.80 3.46
C ILE A 282 18.80 -11.52 3.56
N ASN A 283 18.16 -11.31 4.69
CA ASN A 283 17.39 -10.11 4.97
C ASN A 283 18.31 -8.86 4.92
N LYS A 284 18.14 -8.07 3.87
CA LYS A 284 18.96 -6.88 3.59
C LYS A 284 18.86 -5.81 4.69
N TYR A 285 17.70 -5.70 5.34
CA TYR A 285 17.47 -4.75 6.42
C TYR A 285 18.23 -5.16 7.67
N LEU A 286 18.19 -6.44 8.03
CA LEU A 286 18.96 -6.98 9.14
C LEU A 286 20.47 -6.76 8.96
N ILE A 287 21.01 -7.10 7.77
CA ILE A 287 22.46 -6.88 7.50
C ILE A 287 22.81 -5.41 7.64
N ARG A 288 22.01 -4.50 7.07
CA ARG A 288 22.25 -3.07 7.17
C ARG A 288 22.31 -2.62 8.61
N ASP A 289 21.34 -3.03 9.42
CA ASP A 289 21.28 -2.68 10.82
C ASP A 289 22.47 -3.25 11.59
N LEU A 290 22.80 -4.53 11.45
CA LEU A 290 23.95 -5.15 12.12
C LEU A 290 25.27 -4.48 11.73
N LYS A 291 25.45 -4.07 10.47
CA LYS A 291 26.59 -3.29 10.02
C LYS A 291 26.65 -1.91 10.67
N ASN A 292 25.52 -1.23 10.74
CA ASN A 292 25.43 0.10 11.35
C ASN A 292 25.72 0.06 12.85
N TYR A 293 25.33 -1.01 13.53
CA TYR A 293 25.68 -1.27 14.92
C TYR A 293 27.14 -1.72 15.11
N GLY A 294 27.87 -2.01 14.01
CA GLY A 294 29.26 -2.51 14.08
C GLY A 294 29.36 -3.95 14.58
N ILE A 295 28.26 -4.72 14.52
CA ILE A 295 28.17 -6.08 15.06
C ILE A 295 28.36 -7.13 13.96
N TRP A 296 28.10 -6.78 12.69
CA TRP A 296 28.18 -7.73 11.59
C TRP A 296 29.56 -8.37 11.45
N SER A 297 29.61 -9.70 11.56
CA SER A 297 30.81 -10.52 11.38
C SER A 297 30.44 -11.87 10.73
N GLU A 298 31.46 -12.65 10.36
CA GLU A 298 31.24 -14.01 9.84
C GLU A 298 30.64 -14.92 10.91
N ASP A 299 31.08 -14.79 12.18
CA ASP A 299 30.55 -15.55 13.33
C ASP A 299 29.04 -15.28 13.54
N ILE A 300 28.62 -14.02 13.40
CA ILE A 300 27.20 -13.64 13.48
C ILE A 300 26.40 -14.29 12.35
N LYS A 301 26.92 -14.26 11.14
CA LYS A 301 26.30 -14.91 9.98
C LYS A 301 26.16 -16.43 10.20
N GLU A 302 27.21 -17.11 10.64
CA GLU A 302 27.18 -18.53 10.94
C GLU A 302 26.19 -18.87 12.06
N ASN A 303 26.11 -18.04 13.08
CA ASN A 303 25.14 -18.19 14.17
C ASN A 303 23.69 -18.08 13.63
N ILE A 304 23.40 -17.08 12.77
CA ILE A 304 22.07 -16.95 12.13
C ILE A 304 21.75 -18.20 11.29
N ILE A 305 22.72 -18.73 10.53
CA ILE A 305 22.54 -19.95 9.73
C ILE A 305 22.29 -21.16 10.64
N PHE A 306 23.07 -21.32 11.70
CA PHE A 306 22.93 -22.42 12.66
C PHE A 306 21.55 -22.46 13.31
N HIS A 307 20.95 -21.30 13.58
CA HIS A 307 19.62 -21.15 14.17
C HIS A 307 18.52 -20.95 13.12
N ASN A 308 18.68 -21.46 11.90
CA ASN A 308 17.67 -21.42 10.82
C ASN A 308 17.16 -20.02 10.48
N GLY A 309 18.02 -19.02 10.59
CA GLY A 309 17.69 -17.63 10.29
C GLY A 309 17.13 -16.83 11.46
N SER A 310 17.00 -17.40 12.64
CA SER A 310 16.59 -16.70 13.87
C SER A 310 17.70 -15.80 14.39
N VAL A 311 17.32 -14.60 14.85
CA VAL A 311 18.23 -13.66 15.52
C VAL A 311 18.13 -13.70 17.05
N GLN A 312 17.26 -14.54 17.61
CA GLN A 312 16.95 -14.57 19.04
C GLN A 312 18.15 -14.96 19.91
N TYR A 313 19.07 -15.74 19.35
CA TYR A 313 20.27 -16.25 20.04
C TYR A 313 21.49 -15.32 19.93
N LEU A 314 21.38 -14.23 19.18
CA LEU A 314 22.46 -13.25 19.03
C LEU A 314 22.55 -12.32 20.25
N ASP A 315 23.73 -11.82 20.55
CA ASP A 315 23.94 -10.74 21.51
C ASP A 315 23.78 -9.38 20.80
N ILE A 316 22.51 -9.02 20.56
CA ILE A 316 22.11 -7.77 19.88
C ILE A 316 21.01 -7.06 20.67
N PRO A 317 20.75 -5.77 20.43
CA PRO A 317 19.67 -5.04 21.08
C PRO A 317 18.31 -5.73 20.95
N LYS A 318 17.54 -5.70 22.03
CA LYS A 318 16.24 -6.35 22.12
C LYS A 318 15.29 -5.88 21.00
N GLU A 319 15.31 -4.59 20.71
CA GLU A 319 14.53 -3.98 19.62
C GLU A 319 14.81 -4.61 18.24
N LEU A 320 16.06 -5.00 17.96
CA LEU A 320 16.41 -5.70 16.74
C LEU A 320 15.92 -7.16 16.74
N LYS A 321 15.96 -7.82 17.91
CA LYS A 321 15.41 -9.18 18.03
C LYS A 321 13.93 -9.23 17.77
N GLU A 322 13.18 -8.25 18.27
CA GLU A 322 11.75 -8.14 18.06
C GLU A 322 11.42 -7.78 16.59
N LEU A 323 12.14 -6.81 16.03
CA LEU A 323 11.95 -6.36 14.65
C LEU A 323 12.21 -7.49 13.63
N TYR A 324 13.28 -8.28 13.82
CA TYR A 324 13.70 -9.35 12.91
C TYR A 324 13.31 -10.75 13.39
N LYS A 325 12.31 -10.84 14.25
CA LYS A 325 11.70 -12.10 14.66
C LYS A 325 11.18 -12.84 13.44
N THR A 326 11.45 -14.13 13.37
CA THR A 326 10.96 -15.04 12.32
C THR A 326 9.83 -15.91 12.87
N VAL A 327 9.04 -16.47 11.98
CA VAL A 327 7.96 -17.41 12.33
C VAL A 327 8.53 -18.74 12.80
#